data_9942dcbce58ab3b0ff8291b54d5ba299
#
_entry.id   9942dcbce58ab3b0ff8291b54d5ba299
#
_cell.length_a   1.000
_cell.length_b   1.000
_cell.length_c   1.000
_cell.angle_alpha   90.00
_cell.angle_beta   90.00
_cell.angle_gamma   90.00
#
_symmetry.space_group_name_H-M   'P 1'
#
loop_
_entity.id
_entity.type
_entity.pdbx_description
1 polymer ?
#
loop_
_entity_poly.entity_id
_entity_poly.type
_entity_poly.pdbx_seq_one_letter_code
_entity_poly.pdbx_strand_id
1 'polypeptide(L)'
;GRLFSNLLSAFNDEKVAIAYARQETDEKAGEIERYTREFNYPDKDRIKTAGDIETMGIKAWFCSDVCAAYKKQIYEEAGGFVHPTVFNEDMLMAAKVMELGYKVVYKADARVVHYHEYSLWQQFSRNFDLGASHREYREVFSKVSSYNEGGRLVKDTALHLLRKGKFYLLPKLVFHSGAKLIGYKFGKNYDRLPKKLVLKFCMNKDYFK
;
A
#
# COMPACT_ATOMS: atom_id res chain seq x y z
N GLY A 1 9.83 -14.11 -19.53
CA GLY A 1 10.24 -13.07 -18.60
C GLY A 1 10.85 -13.65 -17.33
N ARG A 2 11.73 -12.89 -16.70
CA ARG A 2 12.50 -13.32 -15.51
C ARG A 2 11.79 -12.97 -14.20
N LEU A 3 10.48 -12.65 -14.22
CA LEU A 3 9.72 -12.18 -13.04
C LEU A 3 9.91 -13.12 -11.83
N PHE A 4 9.57 -14.40 -12.00
CA PHE A 4 9.61 -15.36 -10.89
C PHE A 4 11.05 -15.64 -10.42
N SER A 5 12.01 -15.81 -11.35
CA SER A 5 13.41 -16.05 -10.96
C SER A 5 13.99 -14.86 -10.18
N ASN A 6 13.68 -13.62 -10.60
CA ASN A 6 14.13 -12.42 -9.91
C ASN A 6 13.46 -12.30 -8.53
N LEU A 7 12.15 -12.54 -8.44
CA LEU A 7 11.42 -12.50 -7.16
C LEU A 7 11.94 -13.56 -6.18
N LEU A 8 12.11 -14.80 -6.66
CA LEU A 8 12.55 -15.92 -5.82
C LEU A 8 14.02 -15.82 -5.40
N SER A 9 14.86 -15.06 -6.13
CA SER A 9 16.25 -14.82 -5.74
C SER A 9 16.40 -14.16 -4.36
N ALA A 10 15.36 -13.46 -3.88
CA ALA A 10 15.35 -12.87 -2.54
C ALA A 10 15.47 -13.92 -1.42
N PHE A 11 14.99 -15.14 -1.65
CA PHE A 11 14.98 -16.22 -0.65
C PHE A 11 16.30 -16.98 -0.54
N ASN A 12 17.35 -16.56 -1.27
CA ASN A 12 18.72 -17.00 -1.02
C ASN A 12 19.22 -16.58 0.37
N ASP A 13 18.63 -15.52 0.95
CA ASP A 13 18.76 -15.19 2.37
C ASP A 13 17.64 -15.92 3.15
N GLU A 14 18.02 -16.84 4.02
CA GLU A 14 17.06 -17.65 4.79
C GLU A 14 16.16 -16.83 5.72
N LYS A 15 16.59 -15.64 6.11
CA LYS A 15 15.81 -14.70 6.93
C LYS A 15 14.73 -13.95 6.15
N VAL A 16 14.65 -14.09 4.84
CA VAL A 16 13.59 -13.46 4.04
C VAL A 16 12.30 -14.26 4.14
N ALA A 17 11.26 -13.61 4.66
CA ALA A 17 9.91 -14.19 4.76
C ALA A 17 9.05 -13.84 3.55
N ILE A 18 9.17 -12.61 3.06
CA ILE A 18 8.32 -12.05 2.00
C ILE A 18 9.20 -11.37 0.95
N ALA A 19 8.93 -11.65 -0.31
CA ALA A 19 9.47 -10.88 -1.44
C ALA A 19 8.32 -10.37 -2.31
N TYR A 20 8.34 -9.08 -2.72
CA TYR A 20 7.32 -8.53 -3.59
C TYR A 20 7.91 -7.74 -4.76
N ALA A 21 7.17 -7.77 -5.86
CA ALA A 21 7.59 -7.24 -7.14
C ALA A 21 7.32 -5.74 -7.29
N ARG A 22 8.02 -5.12 -8.23
CA ARG A 22 7.77 -3.77 -8.71
C ARG A 22 6.49 -3.75 -9.53
N GLN A 23 5.57 -2.86 -9.15
CA GLN A 23 4.42 -2.54 -9.98
C GLN A 23 4.73 -1.38 -10.90
N GLU A 24 4.45 -1.56 -12.16
CA GLU A 24 4.59 -0.55 -13.20
C GLU A 24 3.22 -0.24 -13.83
N THR A 25 3.13 0.88 -14.52
CA THR A 25 1.98 1.22 -15.36
C THR A 25 2.29 0.87 -16.81
N ASP A 26 1.26 0.74 -17.64
CA ASP A 26 1.41 0.72 -19.09
C ASP A 26 1.43 2.15 -19.68
N GLU A 27 1.52 2.23 -21.00
CA GLU A 27 1.57 3.49 -21.73
C GLU A 27 0.28 4.30 -21.64
N LYS A 28 -0.85 3.68 -21.31
CA LYS A 28 -2.17 4.32 -21.21
C LYS A 28 -2.38 5.05 -19.88
N ALA A 29 -1.57 4.73 -18.88
CA ALA A 29 -1.71 5.34 -17.56
C ALA A 29 -1.47 6.86 -17.59
N GLY A 30 -2.31 7.59 -16.89
CA GLY A 30 -2.14 9.03 -16.70
C GLY A 30 -0.88 9.40 -15.91
N GLU A 31 -0.38 10.63 -16.09
CA GLU A 31 0.88 11.09 -15.48
C GLU A 31 0.89 10.99 -13.95
N ILE A 32 -0.22 11.31 -13.28
CA ILE A 32 -0.34 11.23 -11.83
C ILE A 32 -0.18 9.77 -11.36
N GLU A 33 -0.81 8.82 -12.06
CA GLU A 33 -0.74 7.42 -11.69
C GLU A 33 0.66 6.85 -11.94
N ARG A 34 1.27 7.20 -13.07
CA ARG A 34 2.65 6.82 -13.40
C ARG A 34 3.62 7.28 -12.33
N TYR A 35 3.59 8.56 -11.97
CA TYR A 35 4.43 9.11 -10.92
C TYR A 35 4.16 8.46 -9.55
N THR A 36 2.89 8.18 -9.23
CA THR A 36 2.53 7.49 -7.99
C THR A 36 3.15 6.09 -7.91
N ARG A 37 3.21 5.36 -9.04
CA ARG A 37 3.89 4.06 -9.10
C ARG A 37 5.39 4.19 -8.91
N GLU A 38 6.03 5.10 -9.63
CA GLU A 38 7.48 5.37 -9.49
C GLU A 38 7.86 5.75 -8.05
N PHE A 39 7.03 6.58 -7.39
CA PHE A 39 7.25 6.99 -6.00
C PHE A 39 7.17 5.80 -5.02
N ASN A 40 6.22 4.89 -5.21
CA ASN A 40 6.03 3.76 -4.32
C ASN A 40 6.93 2.57 -4.64
N TYR A 41 7.32 2.41 -5.90
CA TYR A 41 8.10 1.30 -6.43
C TYR A 41 9.36 1.83 -7.14
N PRO A 42 10.39 2.26 -6.39
CA PRO A 42 11.64 2.79 -6.96
C PRO A 42 12.40 1.73 -7.75
N ASP A 43 13.43 2.17 -8.48
CA ASP A 43 14.26 1.35 -9.36
C ASP A 43 15.34 0.51 -8.66
N LYS A 44 15.40 0.57 -7.32
CA LYS A 44 16.40 -0.15 -6.51
C LYS A 44 15.73 -1.09 -5.52
N ASP A 45 16.29 -2.28 -5.38
CA ASP A 45 15.88 -3.25 -4.35
C ASP A 45 15.93 -2.64 -2.96
N ARG A 46 15.07 -3.12 -2.07
CA ARG A 46 15.07 -2.75 -0.65
C ARG A 46 14.88 -3.97 0.20
N ILE A 47 15.74 -4.13 1.18
CA ILE A 47 15.57 -5.10 2.27
C ILE A 47 15.03 -4.30 3.46
N LYS A 48 13.98 -4.77 4.08
CA LYS A 48 13.30 -4.11 5.20
C LYS A 48 13.22 -5.06 6.39
N THR A 49 13.48 -4.49 7.56
CA THR A 49 13.54 -5.19 8.86
C THR A 49 12.78 -4.38 9.91
N ALA A 50 12.61 -4.93 11.10
CA ALA A 50 12.03 -4.20 12.23
C ALA A 50 12.82 -2.93 12.60
N GLY A 51 14.15 -2.91 12.38
CA GLY A 51 14.98 -1.75 12.64
C GLY A 51 14.72 -0.55 11.71
N ASP A 52 14.08 -0.77 10.58
CA ASP A 52 13.75 0.29 9.62
C ASP A 52 12.46 1.06 9.97
N ILE A 53 11.70 0.60 10.99
CA ILE A 53 10.41 1.20 11.37
C ILE A 53 10.57 2.65 11.82
N GLU A 54 11.61 2.97 12.59
CA GLU A 54 11.85 4.34 13.08
C GLU A 54 12.11 5.33 11.93
N THR A 55 12.83 4.91 10.91
CA THR A 55 13.23 5.77 9.79
C THR A 55 12.23 5.79 8.65
N MET A 56 11.59 4.66 8.36
CA MET A 56 10.67 4.48 7.23
C MET A 56 9.19 4.63 7.61
N GLY A 57 8.85 4.62 8.89
CA GLY A 57 7.46 4.64 9.34
C GLY A 57 6.67 3.49 8.72
N ILE A 58 5.45 3.79 8.27
CA ILE A 58 4.55 2.79 7.66
C ILE A 58 5.15 2.13 6.40
N LYS A 59 6.10 2.76 5.73
CA LYS A 59 6.77 2.16 4.54
C LYS A 59 7.63 0.96 4.87
N ALA A 60 8.07 0.79 6.12
CA ALA A 60 8.77 -0.42 6.52
C ALA A 60 7.88 -1.66 6.27
N TRP A 61 6.60 -1.58 6.60
CA TRP A 61 5.63 -2.66 6.39
C TRP A 61 5.02 -2.72 5.00
N PHE A 62 5.21 -1.68 4.17
CA PHE A 62 4.64 -1.66 2.83
C PHE A 62 5.06 -2.90 2.04
N CYS A 63 4.09 -3.67 1.63
CA CYS A 63 4.19 -4.85 0.80
C CYS A 63 3.02 -4.84 -0.18
N SER A 64 2.98 -5.73 -1.15
CA SER A 64 1.84 -5.79 -2.05
C SER A 64 1.63 -7.19 -2.61
N ASP A 65 0.47 -7.75 -2.35
CA ASP A 65 0.04 -9.08 -2.80
C ASP A 65 -0.31 -9.16 -4.28
N VAL A 66 -0.27 -8.04 -5.01
CA VAL A 66 -0.42 -8.05 -6.47
C VAL A 66 0.58 -9.00 -7.13
N CYS A 67 1.81 -9.03 -6.62
CA CYS A 67 2.81 -10.02 -6.99
C CYS A 67 3.82 -10.16 -5.84
N ALA A 68 3.55 -11.10 -4.95
CA ALA A 68 4.40 -11.41 -3.81
C ALA A 68 4.64 -12.92 -3.69
N ALA A 69 5.73 -13.28 -3.05
CA ALA A 69 6.05 -14.65 -2.67
C ALA A 69 6.31 -14.70 -1.16
N TYR A 70 5.81 -15.73 -0.51
CA TYR A 70 5.91 -15.95 0.92
C TYR A 70 6.64 -17.27 1.17
N LYS A 71 7.61 -17.29 2.10
CA LYS A 71 8.21 -18.52 2.57
C LYS A 71 7.18 -19.26 3.42
N LYS A 72 6.65 -20.37 2.91
CA LYS A 72 5.49 -21.09 3.49
C LYS A 72 5.65 -21.35 4.98
N GLN A 73 6.79 -21.85 5.40
CA GLN A 73 7.07 -22.17 6.80
C GLN A 73 6.94 -20.94 7.71
N ILE A 74 7.50 -19.78 7.29
CA ILE A 74 7.44 -18.55 8.07
C ILE A 74 6.02 -17.94 8.04
N TYR A 75 5.32 -18.06 6.90
CA TYR A 75 3.92 -17.66 6.78
C TYR A 75 3.02 -18.42 7.77
N GLU A 76 3.22 -19.74 7.90
CA GLU A 76 2.50 -20.60 8.84
C GLU A 76 2.88 -20.27 10.29
N GLU A 77 4.17 -20.06 10.59
CA GLU A 77 4.67 -19.61 11.90
C GLU A 77 4.04 -18.28 12.34
N ALA A 78 3.90 -17.33 11.41
CA ALA A 78 3.24 -16.05 11.67
C ALA A 78 1.71 -16.16 11.82
N GLY A 79 1.12 -17.34 11.63
CA GLY A 79 -0.31 -17.59 11.73
C GLY A 79 -1.12 -17.18 10.49
N GLY A 80 -0.47 -17.03 9.35
CA GLY A 80 -1.12 -16.68 8.08
C GLY A 80 -1.68 -15.26 8.03
N PHE A 81 -2.40 -14.93 6.96
CA PHE A 81 -3.09 -13.66 6.85
C PHE A 81 -4.16 -13.50 7.92
N VAL A 82 -4.30 -12.28 8.42
CA VAL A 82 -5.40 -11.95 9.33
C VAL A 82 -6.74 -12.09 8.63
N HIS A 83 -7.71 -12.69 9.30
CA HIS A 83 -9.06 -12.88 8.77
C HIS A 83 -10.10 -12.76 9.90
N PRO A 84 -11.20 -12.01 9.70
CA PRO A 84 -11.50 -11.20 8.52
C PRO A 84 -10.70 -9.89 8.46
N THR A 85 -10.41 -9.40 7.26
CA THR A 85 -9.89 -8.05 7.04
C THR A 85 -10.46 -7.43 5.76
N VAL A 86 -10.64 -6.11 5.76
CA VAL A 86 -11.12 -5.38 4.59
C VAL A 86 -9.98 -4.88 3.70
N PHE A 87 -8.78 -4.72 4.29
CA PHE A 87 -7.61 -4.15 3.63
C PHE A 87 -6.33 -4.41 4.44
N ASN A 88 -5.15 -4.26 3.81
CA ASN A 88 -3.82 -4.33 4.45
C ASN A 88 -3.41 -5.70 5.00
N GLU A 89 -3.98 -6.80 4.53
CA GLU A 89 -3.56 -8.16 4.90
C GLU A 89 -2.06 -8.38 4.67
N ASP A 90 -1.54 -7.83 3.57
CA ASP A 90 -0.13 -7.86 3.21
C ASP A 90 0.76 -7.09 4.19
N MET A 91 0.36 -5.87 4.56
CA MET A 91 1.11 -5.04 5.52
C MET A 91 1.05 -5.59 6.94
N LEU A 92 -0.07 -6.18 7.34
CA LEU A 92 -0.21 -6.83 8.64
C LEU A 92 0.66 -8.08 8.72
N MET A 93 0.74 -8.86 7.64
CA MET A 93 1.67 -9.98 7.53
C MET A 93 3.12 -9.51 7.57
N ALA A 94 3.46 -8.43 6.84
CA ALA A 94 4.81 -7.85 6.89
C ALA A 94 5.20 -7.41 8.30
N ALA A 95 4.27 -6.77 9.05
CA ALA A 95 4.50 -6.40 10.45
C ALA A 95 4.77 -7.63 11.33
N LYS A 96 3.96 -8.69 11.20
CA LYS A 96 4.11 -9.94 11.97
C LYS A 96 5.46 -10.62 11.72
N VAL A 97 5.85 -10.80 10.46
CA VAL A 97 7.12 -11.47 10.15
C VAL A 97 8.33 -10.66 10.59
N MET A 98 8.23 -9.32 10.57
CA MET A 98 9.28 -8.45 11.11
C MET A 98 9.38 -8.53 12.65
N GLU A 99 8.26 -8.64 13.36
CA GLU A 99 8.25 -8.88 14.82
C GLU A 99 8.91 -10.23 15.19
N LEU A 100 8.80 -11.23 14.31
CA LEU A 100 9.49 -12.53 14.45
C LEU A 100 10.99 -12.48 14.05
N GLY A 101 11.49 -11.32 13.61
CA GLY A 101 12.90 -11.11 13.23
C GLY A 101 13.24 -11.45 11.78
N TYR A 102 12.23 -11.67 10.93
CA TYR A 102 12.41 -11.91 9.51
C TYR A 102 12.44 -10.62 8.69
N LYS A 103 12.79 -10.74 7.40
CA LYS A 103 12.94 -9.63 6.46
C LYS A 103 11.84 -9.64 5.41
N VAL A 104 11.49 -8.45 4.93
CA VAL A 104 10.65 -8.22 3.75
C VAL A 104 11.49 -7.58 2.65
N VAL A 105 11.50 -8.15 1.45
CA VAL A 105 12.33 -7.70 0.34
C VAL A 105 11.47 -7.18 -0.80
N TYR A 106 11.77 -5.98 -1.25
CA TYR A 106 11.27 -5.42 -2.49
C TYR A 106 12.27 -5.70 -3.61
N LYS A 107 11.82 -6.32 -4.71
CA LYS A 107 12.62 -6.65 -5.88
C LYS A 107 12.26 -5.74 -7.05
N ALA A 108 13.12 -4.77 -7.35
CA ALA A 108 12.91 -3.77 -8.41
C ALA A 108 13.00 -4.36 -9.82
N ASP A 109 13.74 -5.45 -9.99
CA ASP A 109 13.93 -6.17 -11.26
C ASP A 109 12.85 -7.23 -11.53
N ALA A 110 12.04 -7.59 -10.52
CA ALA A 110 10.82 -8.38 -10.68
C ALA A 110 9.65 -7.44 -10.98
N ARG A 111 9.23 -7.34 -12.25
CA ARG A 111 8.30 -6.32 -12.72
C ARG A 111 6.96 -6.90 -13.13
N VAL A 112 5.87 -6.23 -12.74
CA VAL A 112 4.50 -6.55 -13.13
C VAL A 112 3.73 -5.28 -13.47
N VAL A 113 2.98 -5.32 -14.56
CA VAL A 113 2.09 -4.21 -14.92
C VAL A 113 0.82 -4.32 -14.10
N HIS A 114 0.58 -3.36 -13.21
CA HIS A 114 -0.63 -3.28 -12.40
C HIS A 114 -0.91 -1.85 -11.97
N TYR A 115 -2.03 -1.31 -12.40
CA TYR A 115 -2.52 0.00 -11.97
C TYR A 115 -4.04 0.09 -12.16
N HIS A 116 -4.65 1.07 -11.53
CA HIS A 116 -6.07 1.35 -11.63
C HIS A 116 -6.30 2.85 -11.79
N GLU A 117 -7.09 3.24 -12.77
CA GLU A 117 -7.61 4.60 -12.88
C GLU A 117 -8.95 4.70 -12.15
N TYR A 118 -8.87 5.01 -10.86
CA TYR A 118 -10.05 5.18 -10.05
C TYR A 118 -10.72 6.53 -10.27
N SER A 119 -12.06 6.54 -10.35
CA SER A 119 -12.87 7.76 -10.23
C SER A 119 -12.71 8.39 -8.85
N LEU A 120 -13.15 9.63 -8.66
CA LEU A 120 -13.14 10.30 -7.36
C LEU A 120 -13.87 9.49 -6.29
N TRP A 121 -15.02 8.92 -6.63
CA TRP A 121 -15.78 8.09 -5.70
C TRP A 121 -15.07 6.80 -5.33
N GLN A 122 -14.48 6.13 -6.31
CA GLN A 122 -13.68 4.92 -6.05
C GLN A 122 -12.44 5.23 -5.20
N GLN A 123 -11.78 6.39 -5.40
CA GLN A 123 -10.68 6.83 -4.54
C GLN A 123 -11.16 7.06 -3.10
N PHE A 124 -12.33 7.68 -2.93
CA PHE A 124 -12.94 7.85 -1.61
C PHE A 124 -13.23 6.49 -0.97
N SER A 125 -13.95 5.59 -1.66
CA SER A 125 -14.40 4.30 -1.11
C SER A 125 -13.22 3.38 -0.76
N ARG A 126 -12.20 3.30 -1.64
CA ARG A 126 -10.99 2.54 -1.35
C ARG A 126 -10.25 3.05 -0.11
N ASN A 127 -10.16 4.37 0.04
CA ASN A 127 -9.52 4.95 1.21
C ASN A 127 -10.40 4.90 2.46
N PHE A 128 -11.72 4.79 2.31
CA PHE A 128 -12.62 4.45 3.41
C PHE A 128 -12.28 3.05 3.96
N ASP A 129 -12.16 2.04 3.10
CA ASP A 129 -11.80 0.68 3.51
C ASP A 129 -10.40 0.64 4.14
N LEU A 130 -9.43 1.39 3.59
CA LEU A 130 -8.10 1.56 4.17
C LEU A 130 -8.17 2.16 5.59
N GLY A 131 -8.98 3.21 5.77
CA GLY A 131 -9.18 3.84 7.07
C GLY A 131 -9.84 2.90 8.09
N ALA A 132 -10.83 2.11 7.65
CA ALA A 132 -11.50 1.11 8.47
C ALA A 132 -10.51 0.02 8.93
N SER A 133 -9.67 -0.48 8.03
CA SER A 133 -8.60 -1.43 8.37
C SER A 133 -7.63 -0.83 9.42
N HIS A 134 -7.22 0.44 9.27
CA HIS A 134 -6.38 1.10 10.27
C HIS A 134 -7.09 1.33 11.62
N ARG A 135 -8.42 1.40 11.63
CA ARG A 135 -9.20 1.44 12.87
C ARG A 135 -9.26 0.09 13.54
N GLU A 136 -9.53 -0.96 12.78
CA GLU A 136 -9.61 -2.35 13.22
C GLU A 136 -8.31 -2.80 13.87
N TYR A 137 -7.20 -2.59 13.16
CA TYR A 137 -5.86 -2.99 13.58
C TYR A 137 -5.04 -1.83 14.17
N ARG A 138 -5.72 -0.96 14.92
CA ARG A 138 -5.10 0.24 15.53
C ARG A 138 -3.87 -0.06 16.38
N GLU A 139 -3.83 -1.22 17.05
CA GLU A 139 -2.70 -1.63 17.89
C GLU A 139 -1.42 -1.81 17.08
N VAL A 140 -1.54 -2.23 15.83
CA VAL A 140 -0.42 -2.32 14.90
C VAL A 140 -0.13 -0.94 14.29
N PHE A 141 -1.13 -0.31 13.65
CA PHE A 141 -0.92 0.93 12.89
C PHE A 141 -0.66 2.18 13.74
N SER A 142 -0.95 2.17 15.06
CA SER A 142 -0.58 3.27 15.94
C SER A 142 0.92 3.35 16.25
N LYS A 143 1.65 2.25 16.05
CA LYS A 143 3.11 2.20 16.24
C LYS A 143 3.88 3.02 15.19
N VAL A 144 3.23 3.40 14.09
CA VAL A 144 3.86 4.12 12.97
C VAL A 144 3.01 5.27 12.45
N SER A 145 3.66 6.34 11.98
CA SER A 145 2.98 7.47 11.35
C SER A 145 2.75 7.21 9.87
N SER A 146 1.51 7.39 9.40
CA SER A 146 1.13 7.31 7.97
C SER A 146 0.91 8.68 7.30
N TYR A 147 0.75 9.76 8.11
CA TYR A 147 0.36 11.07 7.57
C TYR A 147 1.44 11.73 6.71
N ASN A 148 2.70 11.59 7.09
CA ASN A 148 3.81 12.24 6.40
C ASN A 148 3.99 11.73 4.97
N GLU A 149 3.74 10.44 4.71
CA GLU A 149 3.94 9.83 3.40
C GLU A 149 2.89 10.28 2.36
N GLY A 150 1.63 10.38 2.76
CA GLY A 150 0.57 10.89 1.87
C GLY A 150 0.80 12.35 1.47
N GLY A 151 1.16 13.21 2.42
CA GLY A 151 1.49 14.61 2.16
C GLY A 151 2.71 14.78 1.26
N ARG A 152 3.75 13.98 1.51
CA ARG A 152 4.96 13.94 0.69
C ARG A 152 4.65 13.53 -0.75
N LEU A 153 3.90 12.44 -0.96
CA LEU A 153 3.49 12.01 -2.29
C LEU A 153 2.75 13.13 -3.05
N VAL A 154 1.78 13.81 -2.41
CA VAL A 154 1.03 14.90 -3.04
C VAL A 154 1.94 16.06 -3.43
N LYS A 155 2.83 16.49 -2.53
CA LYS A 155 3.80 17.55 -2.78
C LYS A 155 4.73 17.20 -3.94
N ASP A 156 5.32 16.01 -3.90
CA ASP A 156 6.30 15.58 -4.90
C ASP A 156 5.62 15.37 -6.27
N THR A 157 4.37 14.86 -6.29
CA THR A 157 3.57 14.77 -7.53
C THR A 157 3.27 16.15 -8.10
N ALA A 158 2.90 17.13 -7.27
CA ALA A 158 2.66 18.50 -7.72
C ALA A 158 3.91 19.13 -8.35
N LEU A 159 5.07 18.97 -7.70
CA LEU A 159 6.36 19.46 -8.22
C LEU A 159 6.74 18.74 -9.53
N HIS A 160 6.50 17.44 -9.63
CA HIS A 160 6.71 16.69 -10.87
C HIS A 160 5.85 17.23 -12.03
N LEU A 161 4.56 17.44 -11.78
CA LEU A 161 3.64 18.00 -12.79
C LEU A 161 4.07 19.40 -13.27
N LEU A 162 4.50 20.26 -12.34
CA LEU A 162 5.01 21.60 -12.66
C LEU A 162 6.28 21.51 -13.54
N ARG A 163 7.24 20.68 -13.17
CA ARG A 163 8.48 20.47 -13.95
C ARG A 163 8.23 19.92 -15.35
N LYS A 164 7.16 19.13 -15.52
CA LYS A 164 6.75 18.56 -16.81
C LYS A 164 5.83 19.52 -17.62
N GLY A 165 5.53 20.71 -17.13
CA GLY A 165 4.58 21.65 -17.77
C GLY A 165 3.12 21.18 -17.75
N LYS A 166 2.78 20.15 -16.92
CA LYS A 166 1.44 19.54 -16.84
C LYS A 166 0.60 20.15 -15.71
N PHE A 167 0.70 21.46 -15.50
CA PHE A 167 0.02 22.19 -14.42
C PHE A 167 -1.51 22.05 -14.48
N TYR A 168 -2.09 21.81 -15.65
CA TYR A 168 -3.54 21.58 -15.84
C TYR A 168 -4.03 20.30 -15.10
N LEU A 169 -3.14 19.41 -14.66
CA LEU A 169 -3.47 18.23 -13.85
C LEU A 169 -3.50 18.52 -12.34
N LEU A 170 -3.06 19.69 -11.89
CA LEU A 170 -3.07 20.04 -10.46
C LEU A 170 -4.48 20.00 -9.85
N PRO A 171 -5.55 20.52 -10.50
CA PRO A 171 -6.90 20.36 -9.96
C PRO A 171 -7.29 18.87 -9.77
N LYS A 172 -7.00 18.00 -10.75
CA LYS A 172 -7.25 16.58 -10.64
C LYS A 172 -6.49 15.98 -9.43
N LEU A 173 -5.22 16.32 -9.24
CA LEU A 173 -4.42 15.90 -8.10
C LEU A 173 -5.06 16.31 -6.76
N VAL A 174 -5.48 17.58 -6.65
CA VAL A 174 -6.12 18.13 -5.43
C VAL A 174 -7.42 17.40 -5.11
N PHE A 175 -8.32 17.26 -6.08
CA PHE A 175 -9.61 16.58 -5.87
C PHE A 175 -9.43 15.11 -5.51
N HIS A 176 -8.54 14.37 -6.20
CA HIS A 176 -8.27 12.97 -5.89
C HIS A 176 -7.62 12.81 -4.51
N SER A 177 -6.68 13.69 -4.14
CA SER A 177 -6.04 13.66 -2.82
C SER A 177 -7.03 14.03 -1.71
N GLY A 178 -7.92 14.99 -1.96
CA GLY A 178 -9.01 15.35 -1.06
C GLY A 178 -9.97 14.17 -0.83
N ALA A 179 -10.40 13.50 -1.92
CA ALA A 179 -11.26 12.33 -1.84
C ALA A 179 -10.62 11.21 -1.02
N LYS A 180 -9.32 10.92 -1.25
CA LYS A 180 -8.55 9.95 -0.45
C LYS A 180 -8.52 10.31 1.03
N LEU A 181 -8.19 11.56 1.35
CA LEU A 181 -8.09 12.02 2.75
C LEU A 181 -9.44 11.96 3.47
N ILE A 182 -10.50 12.40 2.81
CA ILE A 182 -11.86 12.40 3.37
C ILE A 182 -12.32 10.95 3.58
N GLY A 183 -12.18 10.08 2.56
CA GLY A 183 -12.50 8.67 2.66
C GLY A 183 -11.77 8.00 3.83
N TYR A 184 -10.47 8.20 3.93
CA TYR A 184 -9.66 7.66 5.03
C TYR A 184 -10.13 8.14 6.42
N LYS A 185 -10.43 9.43 6.58
CA LYS A 185 -10.94 9.97 7.85
C LYS A 185 -12.30 9.38 8.23
N PHE A 186 -13.20 9.23 7.25
CA PHE A 186 -14.49 8.58 7.49
C PHE A 186 -14.30 7.10 7.85
N GLY A 187 -13.43 6.38 7.14
CA GLY A 187 -13.09 5.00 7.42
C GLY A 187 -12.51 4.80 8.81
N LYS A 188 -11.60 5.67 9.27
CA LYS A 188 -11.07 5.63 10.65
C LYS A 188 -12.11 5.81 11.74
N ASN A 189 -13.31 6.27 11.40
CA ASN A 189 -14.42 6.49 12.31
C ASN A 189 -15.68 5.72 11.88
N TYR A 190 -15.52 4.64 11.11
CA TYR A 190 -16.64 3.90 10.54
C TYR A 190 -17.59 3.35 11.59
N ASP A 191 -17.05 3.00 12.77
CA ASP A 191 -17.78 2.51 13.95
C ASP A 191 -18.76 3.53 14.55
N ARG A 192 -18.60 4.82 14.21
CA ARG A 192 -19.50 5.92 14.60
C ARG A 192 -20.52 6.29 13.55
N LEU A 193 -20.48 5.64 12.38
CA LEU A 193 -21.36 5.95 11.28
C LEU A 193 -22.57 5.00 11.26
N PRO A 194 -23.76 5.48 10.86
CA PRO A 194 -24.89 4.60 10.58
C PRO A 194 -24.52 3.53 9.53
N LYS A 195 -24.94 2.29 9.75
CA LYS A 195 -24.65 1.14 8.86
C LYS A 195 -24.94 1.45 7.38
N LYS A 196 -26.02 2.17 7.08
CA LYS A 196 -26.37 2.58 5.69
C LYS A 196 -25.27 3.45 5.06
N LEU A 197 -24.64 4.33 5.83
CA LEU A 197 -23.53 5.16 5.33
C LEU A 197 -22.26 4.34 5.14
N VAL A 198 -21.95 3.44 6.05
CA VAL A 198 -20.81 2.52 5.92
C VAL A 198 -20.94 1.73 4.62
N LEU A 199 -22.09 1.08 4.37
CA LEU A 199 -22.36 0.31 3.16
C LEU A 199 -22.39 1.16 1.88
N LYS A 200 -22.66 2.46 1.98
CA LYS A 200 -22.59 3.40 0.85
C LYS A 200 -21.15 3.80 0.55
N PHE A 201 -20.34 3.99 1.58
CA PHE A 201 -18.98 4.54 1.47
C PHE A 201 -17.92 3.48 1.19
N CYS A 202 -18.08 2.26 1.69
CA CYS A 202 -17.14 1.18 1.48
C CYS A 202 -17.10 0.69 0.03
N MET A 203 -15.96 0.16 -0.38
CA MET A 203 -15.78 -0.56 -1.63
C MET A 203 -16.14 -2.03 -1.45
N ASN A 204 -15.70 -2.65 -0.35
CA ASN A 204 -15.97 -4.03 -0.01
C ASN A 204 -17.20 -4.15 0.91
N LYS A 205 -18.38 -4.24 0.30
CA LYS A 205 -19.67 -4.31 1.03
C LYS A 205 -19.83 -5.60 1.83
N ASP A 206 -19.26 -6.70 1.37
CA ASP A 206 -19.46 -8.01 2.00
C ASP A 206 -18.76 -8.07 3.36
N TYR A 207 -17.67 -7.37 3.53
CA TYR A 207 -16.98 -7.23 4.81
C TYR A 207 -17.85 -6.54 5.88
N PHE A 208 -18.65 -5.55 5.47
CA PHE A 208 -19.44 -4.73 6.39
C PHE A 208 -20.89 -5.18 6.54
N LYS A 209 -21.33 -6.27 5.89
CA LYS A 209 -22.67 -6.85 6.08
C LYS A 209 -22.78 -7.60 7.40
#